data_66c5c9c9ec24d24db65bce34d752b641
#
_entry.id   66c5c9c9ec24d24db65bce34d752b641
#
_cell.length_a   1.000
_cell.length_b   1.000
_cell.length_c   1.000
_cell.angle_alpha   90.00
_cell.angle_beta   90.00
_cell.angle_gamma   90.00
#
_symmetry.space_group_name_H-M   'P 1'
#
loop_
_entity.id
_entity.type
_entity.pdbx_description
1 polymer ?
#
loop_
_entity_poly.entity_id
_entity_poly.type
_entity_poly.pdbx_seq_one_letter_code
_entity_poly.pdbx_strand_id
1 'polypeptide(L)'
;MNMASVTSRQVMKNGIPYEICLCIDPETKHTAEFLKGQITSAIKSMSSRSRWLRFASPLNRLSDKQLDYLTNLDGKNRMAWCALIHEKNQEKGIGLSRYVRLTEEDNVAEFAVTVVDEFQGQGVGFALLRKLIGSAMDNGITVLRGYLHPDNKRMLALCKRLSASISTENTACIKADIPVSGD
;
A
#
# COMPACT_ATOMS: atom_id res chain seq x y z
N MET A 1 -6.65 25.69 -2.39
CA MET A 1 -6.86 24.25 -2.62
C MET A 1 -7.56 23.69 -1.39
N ASN A 2 -8.78 23.24 -1.57
CA ASN A 2 -9.56 22.69 -0.46
C ASN A 2 -9.03 21.29 -0.18
N MET A 3 -8.23 21.12 0.86
CA MET A 3 -7.81 19.79 1.35
C MET A 3 -9.05 19.13 1.97
N ALA A 4 -9.87 18.52 1.12
CA ALA A 4 -10.90 17.60 1.57
C ALA A 4 -10.25 16.56 2.47
N SER A 5 -10.85 16.31 3.63
CA SER A 5 -10.32 15.49 4.72
C SER A 5 -9.49 14.31 4.21
N VAL A 6 -8.24 14.28 4.60
CA VAL A 6 -7.24 13.28 4.21
C VAL A 6 -7.64 11.87 4.67
N THR A 7 -8.66 11.78 5.53
CA THR A 7 -9.21 10.51 6.04
C THR A 7 -10.54 10.17 5.36
N SER A 8 -10.69 8.95 4.87
CA SER A 8 -11.95 8.44 4.32
C SER A 8 -12.42 7.19 5.07
N ARG A 9 -13.66 7.24 5.56
CA ARG A 9 -14.33 6.09 6.20
C ARG A 9 -14.81 5.11 5.15
N GLN A 10 -14.61 3.84 5.40
CA GLN A 10 -14.95 2.72 4.54
C GLN A 10 -15.58 1.60 5.37
N VAL A 11 -16.22 0.64 4.70
CA VAL A 11 -16.76 -0.57 5.34
C VAL A 11 -16.28 -1.78 4.56
N MET A 12 -15.76 -2.77 5.26
CA MET A 12 -15.37 -4.05 4.69
C MET A 12 -16.58 -4.87 4.23
N LYS A 13 -16.37 -5.87 3.40
CA LYS A 13 -17.43 -6.78 2.97
C LYS A 13 -18.12 -7.50 4.12
N ASN A 14 -17.42 -7.76 5.21
CA ASN A 14 -17.95 -8.36 6.44
C ASN A 14 -18.62 -7.37 7.39
N GLY A 15 -18.76 -6.09 7.00
CA GLY A 15 -19.43 -5.05 7.79
C GLY A 15 -18.53 -4.30 8.77
N ILE A 16 -17.26 -4.65 8.91
CA ILE A 16 -16.34 -3.96 9.84
C ILE A 16 -15.98 -2.58 9.24
N PRO A 17 -16.19 -1.47 9.98
CA PRO A 17 -15.76 -0.14 9.54
C PRO A 17 -14.25 0.00 9.68
N TYR A 18 -13.64 0.76 8.75
CA TYR A 18 -12.23 1.12 8.79
C TYR A 18 -12.01 2.50 8.17
N GLU A 19 -10.86 3.07 8.42
CA GLU A 19 -10.47 4.38 7.87
C GLU A 19 -9.25 4.23 6.97
N ILE A 20 -9.21 5.01 5.88
CA ILE A 20 -8.01 5.17 5.07
C ILE A 20 -7.51 6.59 5.26
N CYS A 21 -6.25 6.74 5.64
CA CYS A 21 -5.61 8.02 5.90
C CYS A 21 -4.18 8.04 5.37
N LEU A 22 -3.60 9.22 5.26
CA LEU A 22 -2.17 9.38 5.00
C LEU A 22 -1.36 8.72 6.12
N CYS A 23 -0.31 8.00 5.75
CA CYS A 23 0.56 7.35 6.73
C CYS A 23 1.37 8.33 7.57
N ILE A 24 1.71 9.49 7.02
CA ILE A 24 2.30 10.62 7.73
C ILE A 24 1.49 11.84 7.37
N ASP A 25 0.95 12.50 8.38
CA ASP A 25 0.12 13.67 8.23
C ASP A 25 0.48 14.68 9.33
N PRO A 26 0.99 15.89 8.97
CA PRO A 26 1.37 16.92 9.92
C PRO A 26 0.23 17.41 10.84
N GLU A 27 -1.02 17.24 10.40
CA GLU A 27 -2.21 17.70 11.15
C GLU A 27 -2.74 16.64 12.13
N THR A 28 -2.17 15.44 12.12
CA THR A 28 -2.58 14.33 12.97
C THR A 28 -1.42 13.78 13.79
N LYS A 29 -1.70 12.72 14.58
CA LYS A 29 -0.67 11.95 15.31
C LYS A 29 0.07 10.94 14.41
N HIS A 30 -0.22 10.87 13.13
CA HIS A 30 0.39 9.93 12.19
C HIS A 30 1.79 10.40 11.80
N THR A 31 2.74 10.15 12.69
CA THR A 31 4.16 10.45 12.54
C THR A 31 4.92 9.26 11.95
N ALA A 32 6.17 9.48 11.54
CA ALA A 32 7.05 8.40 11.08
C ALA A 32 7.24 7.32 12.17
N GLU A 33 7.32 7.72 13.45
CA GLU A 33 7.48 6.78 14.56
C GLU A 33 6.21 5.95 14.79
N PHE A 34 5.03 6.58 14.74
CA PHE A 34 3.75 5.87 14.75
C PHE A 34 3.69 4.84 13.61
N LEU A 35 4.03 5.25 12.39
CA LEU A 35 4.03 4.37 11.21
C LEU A 35 5.00 3.19 11.37
N LYS A 36 6.21 3.40 11.89
CA LYS A 36 7.17 2.31 12.18
C LYS A 36 6.57 1.27 13.14
N GLY A 37 5.90 1.73 14.20
CA GLY A 37 5.18 0.86 15.14
C GLY A 37 4.09 0.04 14.46
N GLN A 38 3.25 0.67 13.63
CA GLN A 38 2.18 0.00 12.89
C GLN A 38 2.73 -1.04 11.90
N ILE A 39 3.78 -0.70 11.14
CA ILE A 39 4.44 -1.64 10.20
C ILE A 39 5.00 -2.84 10.96
N THR A 40 5.69 -2.61 12.07
CA THR A 40 6.29 -3.68 12.88
C THR A 40 5.22 -4.63 13.42
N SER A 41 4.11 -4.09 13.94
CA SER A 41 2.97 -4.89 14.42
C SER A 41 2.29 -5.67 13.30
N ALA A 42 2.09 -5.03 12.14
CA ALA A 42 1.48 -5.68 10.98
C ALA A 42 2.32 -6.86 10.47
N ILE A 43 3.64 -6.71 10.38
CA ILE A 43 4.55 -7.79 9.94
C ILE A 43 4.50 -8.98 10.90
N LYS A 44 4.44 -8.73 12.22
CA LYS A 44 4.32 -9.81 13.22
C LYS A 44 3.02 -10.60 13.08
N SER A 45 1.93 -9.95 12.66
CA SER A 45 0.63 -10.59 12.48
C SER A 45 0.43 -11.26 11.11
N MET A 46 1.33 -11.02 10.15
CA MET A 46 1.29 -11.65 8.83
C MET A 46 1.78 -13.10 8.88
N SER A 47 1.15 -13.99 8.08
CA SER A 47 1.65 -15.36 7.84
C SER A 47 3.01 -15.34 7.11
N SER A 48 3.76 -16.43 7.23
CA SER A 48 5.03 -16.60 6.49
C SER A 48 4.81 -16.50 4.98
N ARG A 49 3.68 -17.01 4.48
CA ARG A 49 3.31 -16.90 3.06
C ARG A 49 3.09 -15.45 2.65
N SER A 50 2.34 -14.67 3.42
CA SER A 50 2.07 -13.25 3.10
C SER A 50 3.35 -12.42 3.15
N ARG A 51 4.24 -12.68 4.11
CA ARG A 51 5.56 -12.04 4.17
C ARG A 51 6.41 -12.40 2.94
N TRP A 52 6.47 -13.67 2.57
CA TRP A 52 7.17 -14.12 1.38
C TRP A 52 6.65 -13.44 0.11
N LEU A 53 5.34 -13.45 -0.12
CA LEU A 53 4.73 -12.83 -1.29
C LEU A 53 4.98 -11.31 -1.37
N ARG A 54 5.18 -10.66 -0.22
CA ARG A 54 5.42 -9.20 -0.15
C ARG A 54 6.89 -8.82 -0.28
N PHE A 55 7.79 -9.60 0.33
CA PHE A 55 9.20 -9.23 0.48
C PHE A 55 10.16 -10.13 -0.30
N ALA A 56 9.66 -11.18 -0.96
CA ALA A 56 10.44 -12.22 -1.62
C ALA A 56 11.58 -12.79 -0.72
N SER A 57 11.34 -12.81 0.58
CA SER A 57 12.30 -13.20 1.61
C SER A 57 11.58 -13.76 2.84
N PRO A 58 12.17 -14.73 3.57
CA PRO A 58 11.62 -15.23 4.85
C PRO A 58 11.81 -14.22 5.98
N LEU A 59 11.29 -13.01 5.78
CA LEU A 59 11.46 -11.88 6.68
C LEU A 59 10.57 -12.04 7.93
N ASN A 60 11.15 -12.06 9.13
CA ASN A 60 10.41 -12.06 10.39
C ASN A 60 10.28 -10.66 11.02
N ARG A 61 11.21 -9.78 10.68
CA ARG A 61 11.22 -8.37 11.10
C ARG A 61 11.96 -7.52 10.09
N LEU A 62 11.65 -6.24 10.05
CA LEU A 62 12.43 -5.24 9.30
C LEU A 62 13.56 -4.71 10.19
N SER A 63 14.69 -4.40 9.58
CA SER A 63 15.76 -3.62 10.21
C SER A 63 15.34 -2.14 10.33
N ASP A 64 16.02 -1.39 11.21
CA ASP A 64 15.78 0.05 11.36
C ASP A 64 15.97 0.80 10.03
N LYS A 65 16.98 0.46 9.24
CA LYS A 65 17.20 1.01 7.90
C LYS A 65 16.03 0.75 6.94
N GLN A 66 15.42 -0.42 7.00
CA GLN A 66 14.25 -0.75 6.18
C GLN A 66 13.02 0.01 6.67
N LEU A 67 12.83 0.15 7.98
CA LEU A 67 11.76 0.97 8.54
C LEU A 67 11.93 2.44 8.18
N ASP A 68 13.14 3.00 8.29
CA ASP A 68 13.45 4.36 7.86
C ASP A 68 13.14 4.58 6.38
N TYR A 69 13.54 3.65 5.52
CA TYR A 69 13.22 3.70 4.09
C TYR A 69 11.72 3.68 3.81
N LEU A 70 10.96 2.84 4.53
CA LEU A 70 9.51 2.72 4.36
C LEU A 70 8.75 3.94 4.87
N THR A 71 9.29 4.65 5.86
CA THR A 71 8.65 5.82 6.50
C THR A 71 9.20 7.16 6.00
N ASN A 72 10.21 7.17 5.13
CA ASN A 72 10.70 8.37 4.47
C ASN A 72 9.73 8.76 3.34
N LEU A 73 8.70 9.50 3.68
CA LEU A 73 7.63 9.95 2.78
C LEU A 73 7.71 11.47 2.61
N ASP A 74 7.64 11.94 1.37
CA ASP A 74 7.66 13.37 1.02
C ASP A 74 6.31 13.88 0.47
N GLY A 75 5.33 12.98 0.37
CA GLY A 75 4.00 13.30 -0.13
C GLY A 75 3.92 13.52 -1.65
N LYS A 76 5.01 13.41 -2.37
CA LYS A 76 5.11 13.66 -3.81
C LYS A 76 5.75 12.49 -4.56
N ASN A 77 7.04 12.23 -4.31
CA ASN A 77 7.78 11.14 -4.95
C ASN A 77 7.68 9.84 -4.14
N ARG A 78 7.35 9.97 -2.88
CA ARG A 78 7.15 8.88 -1.92
C ARG A 78 5.87 9.10 -1.16
N MET A 79 4.86 8.33 -1.47
CA MET A 79 3.51 8.44 -0.91
C MET A 79 3.12 7.13 -0.25
N ALA A 80 2.38 7.20 0.85
CA ALA A 80 1.78 6.03 1.46
C ALA A 80 0.43 6.34 2.12
N TRP A 81 -0.50 5.40 2.00
CA TRP A 81 -1.81 5.37 2.64
C TRP A 81 -1.94 4.19 3.56
N CYS A 82 -2.47 4.42 4.77
CA CYS A 82 -2.75 3.39 5.77
C CYS A 82 -4.25 3.07 5.78
N ALA A 83 -4.59 1.81 6.05
CA ALA A 83 -5.91 1.40 6.49
C ALA A 83 -5.86 1.07 7.98
N LEU A 84 -6.73 1.66 8.76
CA LEU A 84 -6.78 1.54 10.22
C LEU A 84 -8.15 1.09 10.69
N ILE A 85 -8.20 0.25 11.72
CA ILE A 85 -9.40 -0.02 12.52
C ILE A 85 -9.19 0.52 13.94
N HIS A 86 -10.29 0.76 14.63
CA HIS A 86 -10.27 1.19 16.03
C HIS A 86 -10.69 0.02 16.91
N GLU A 87 -9.75 -0.52 17.68
CA GLU A 87 -9.99 -1.58 18.67
C GLU A 87 -9.64 -1.06 20.06
N LYS A 88 -10.58 -1.14 20.99
CA LYS A 88 -10.36 -0.74 22.41
C LYS A 88 -9.73 0.66 22.56
N ASN A 89 -10.21 1.64 21.78
CA ASN A 89 -9.70 3.01 21.73
C ASN A 89 -8.23 3.14 21.23
N GLN A 90 -7.73 2.13 20.54
CA GLN A 90 -6.43 2.17 19.87
C GLN A 90 -6.57 1.97 18.36
N GLU A 91 -5.75 2.67 17.61
CA GLU A 91 -5.64 2.47 16.17
C GLU A 91 -4.74 1.28 15.87
N LYS A 92 -5.24 0.37 15.03
CA LYS A 92 -4.50 -0.79 14.55
C LYS A 92 -4.40 -0.76 13.04
N GLY A 93 -3.17 -0.76 12.53
CA GLY A 93 -2.88 -0.84 11.10
C GLY A 93 -3.26 -2.21 10.53
N ILE A 94 -4.12 -2.22 9.53
CA ILE A 94 -4.57 -3.44 8.84
C ILE A 94 -4.12 -3.52 7.39
N GLY A 95 -3.63 -2.41 6.83
CA GLY A 95 -3.12 -2.36 5.47
C GLY A 95 -2.32 -1.10 5.20
N LEU A 96 -1.47 -1.20 4.18
CA LEU A 96 -0.59 -0.14 3.71
C LEU A 96 -0.47 -0.24 2.19
N SER A 97 -0.64 0.88 1.49
CA SER A 97 -0.21 1.04 0.11
C SER A 97 0.81 2.16 0.02
N ARG A 98 1.79 2.02 -0.87
CA ARG A 98 2.81 3.05 -1.10
C ARG A 98 3.30 3.04 -2.53
N TYR A 99 3.82 4.17 -2.99
CA TYR A 99 4.65 4.23 -4.18
C TYR A 99 5.95 4.99 -3.95
N VAL A 100 6.92 4.72 -4.80
CA VAL A 100 8.17 5.47 -4.94
C VAL A 100 8.35 5.76 -6.43
N ARG A 101 8.45 7.03 -6.81
CA ARG A 101 8.73 7.46 -8.19
C ARG A 101 10.09 6.92 -8.62
N LEU A 102 10.15 6.41 -9.83
CA LEU A 102 11.41 5.95 -10.42
C LEU A 102 12.26 7.15 -10.87
N THR A 103 13.56 7.06 -10.69
CA THR A 103 14.49 8.14 -11.07
C THR A 103 14.74 8.18 -12.58
N GLU A 104 14.56 7.06 -13.27
CA GLU A 104 14.84 6.92 -14.71
C GLU A 104 13.58 7.10 -15.56
N GLU A 105 12.40 7.05 -14.96
CA GLU A 105 11.10 7.17 -15.61
C GLU A 105 10.21 8.12 -14.79
N ASP A 106 10.30 9.43 -14.99
CA ASP A 106 9.65 10.46 -14.16
C ASP A 106 8.12 10.32 -14.02
N ASN A 107 7.47 9.68 -14.97
CA ASN A 107 6.02 9.44 -14.98
C ASN A 107 5.63 8.06 -14.48
N VAL A 108 6.59 7.26 -13.99
CA VAL A 108 6.37 5.91 -13.43
C VAL A 108 6.75 5.88 -11.96
N ALA A 109 5.96 5.21 -11.15
CA ALA A 109 6.30 4.92 -9.77
C ALA A 109 6.11 3.43 -9.45
N GLU A 110 7.05 2.87 -8.68
CA GLU A 110 6.92 1.51 -8.17
C GLU A 110 5.97 1.51 -6.98
N PHE A 111 4.93 0.66 -7.05
CA PHE A 111 3.97 0.53 -5.95
C PHE A 111 4.06 -0.80 -5.23
N ALA A 112 3.58 -0.77 -4.00
CA ALA A 112 3.37 -1.97 -3.20
C ALA A 112 2.13 -1.80 -2.32
N VAL A 113 1.40 -2.91 -2.10
CA VAL A 113 0.29 -2.96 -1.17
C VAL A 113 0.40 -4.19 -0.27
N THR A 114 0.04 -4.02 0.97
CA THR A 114 0.02 -5.09 1.99
C THR A 114 -1.27 -4.96 2.77
N VAL A 115 -1.94 -6.09 3.02
CA VAL A 115 -3.07 -6.19 3.93
C VAL A 115 -2.81 -7.36 4.85
N VAL A 116 -2.99 -7.16 6.15
CA VAL A 116 -2.87 -8.21 7.18
C VAL A 116 -3.83 -9.35 6.84
N ASP A 117 -3.40 -10.59 7.04
CA ASP A 117 -4.09 -11.81 6.56
C ASP A 117 -5.58 -11.86 6.95
N GLU A 118 -5.90 -11.50 8.19
CA GLU A 118 -7.26 -11.47 8.74
C GLU A 118 -8.21 -10.58 7.93
N PHE A 119 -7.70 -9.50 7.31
CA PHE A 119 -8.48 -8.51 6.58
C PHE A 119 -8.36 -8.63 5.06
N GLN A 120 -7.67 -9.67 4.56
CA GLN A 120 -7.57 -9.91 3.13
C GLN A 120 -8.93 -10.37 2.55
N GLY A 121 -9.17 -10.03 1.26
CA GLY A 121 -10.42 -10.38 0.59
C GLY A 121 -11.61 -9.49 0.96
N GLN A 122 -11.46 -8.54 1.89
CA GLN A 122 -12.50 -7.65 2.40
C GLN A 122 -12.65 -6.33 1.60
N GLY A 123 -11.86 -6.12 0.55
CA GLY A 123 -11.88 -4.90 -0.25
C GLY A 123 -10.82 -3.85 0.13
N VAL A 124 -10.15 -4.02 1.28
CA VAL A 124 -9.17 -3.06 1.81
C VAL A 124 -8.05 -2.75 0.82
N GLY A 125 -7.44 -3.76 0.21
CA GLY A 125 -6.35 -3.57 -0.76
C GLY A 125 -6.79 -2.79 -2.01
N PHE A 126 -8.02 -3.01 -2.50
CA PHE A 126 -8.57 -2.25 -3.61
C PHE A 126 -8.77 -0.77 -3.23
N ALA A 127 -9.36 -0.50 -2.09
CA ALA A 127 -9.59 0.85 -1.61
C ALA A 127 -8.27 1.62 -1.38
N LEU A 128 -7.24 0.96 -0.82
CA LEU A 128 -5.90 1.51 -0.66
C LEU A 128 -5.26 1.88 -2.01
N LEU A 129 -5.34 0.98 -3.01
CA LEU A 129 -4.78 1.26 -4.34
C LEU A 129 -5.53 2.38 -5.06
N ARG A 130 -6.85 2.49 -4.91
CA ARG A 130 -7.62 3.62 -5.45
C ARG A 130 -7.15 4.96 -4.88
N LYS A 131 -6.89 5.04 -3.57
CA LYS A 131 -6.30 6.24 -2.95
C LYS A 131 -4.91 6.54 -3.48
N LEU A 132 -4.09 5.50 -3.64
CA LEU A 132 -2.74 5.64 -4.15
C LEU A 132 -2.72 6.12 -5.62
N ILE A 133 -3.63 5.61 -6.46
CA ILE A 133 -3.81 6.04 -7.86
C ILE A 133 -4.19 7.53 -7.90
N GLY A 134 -5.14 7.98 -7.08
CA GLY A 134 -5.49 9.40 -6.98
C GLY A 134 -4.28 10.28 -6.66
N SER A 135 -3.51 9.92 -5.62
CA SER A 135 -2.28 10.64 -5.28
C SER A 135 -1.22 10.60 -6.37
N ALA A 136 -1.09 9.48 -7.07
CA ALA A 136 -0.17 9.36 -8.22
C ALA A 136 -0.56 10.32 -9.35
N MET A 137 -1.85 10.42 -9.67
CA MET A 137 -2.40 11.33 -10.66
C MET A 137 -2.11 12.80 -10.28
N ASP A 138 -2.39 13.19 -9.04
CA ASP A 138 -2.15 14.55 -8.53
C ASP A 138 -0.66 14.93 -8.61
N ASN A 139 0.22 13.95 -8.55
CA ASN A 139 1.68 14.12 -8.64
C ASN A 139 2.25 13.88 -10.05
N GLY A 140 1.42 13.77 -11.10
CA GLY A 140 1.87 13.63 -12.50
C GLY A 140 2.47 12.26 -12.83
N ILE A 141 2.18 11.22 -12.04
CA ILE A 141 2.52 9.83 -12.34
C ILE A 141 1.41 9.27 -13.22
N THR A 142 1.79 8.60 -14.33
CA THR A 142 0.85 8.01 -15.28
C THR A 142 0.79 6.50 -15.23
N VAL A 143 1.79 5.86 -14.58
CA VAL A 143 1.87 4.42 -14.41
C VAL A 143 2.32 4.06 -12.99
N LEU A 144 1.57 3.19 -12.32
CA LEU A 144 1.99 2.50 -11.11
C LEU A 144 2.46 1.09 -11.49
N ARG A 145 3.76 0.83 -11.33
CA ARG A 145 4.43 -0.43 -11.65
C ARG A 145 4.58 -1.30 -10.41
N GLY A 146 4.15 -2.55 -10.48
CA GLY A 146 4.35 -3.53 -9.42
C GLY A 146 5.07 -4.77 -9.91
N TYR A 147 5.94 -5.33 -9.06
CA TYR A 147 6.61 -6.61 -9.29
C TYR A 147 6.03 -7.66 -8.36
N LEU A 148 5.48 -8.72 -8.94
CA LEU A 148 4.67 -9.70 -8.24
C LEU A 148 5.23 -11.11 -8.40
N HIS A 149 5.19 -11.88 -7.32
CA HIS A 149 5.42 -13.32 -7.44
C HIS A 149 4.25 -13.98 -8.21
N PRO A 150 4.50 -14.91 -9.15
CA PRO A 150 3.45 -15.56 -9.94
C PRO A 150 2.35 -16.26 -9.11
N ASP A 151 2.69 -16.70 -7.90
CA ASP A 151 1.73 -17.31 -6.97
C ASP A 151 0.87 -16.29 -6.22
N ASN A 152 1.13 -15.01 -6.36
CA ASN A 152 0.30 -13.97 -5.75
C ASN A 152 -0.98 -13.72 -6.56
N LYS A 153 -1.82 -14.74 -6.65
CA LYS A 153 -3.06 -14.73 -7.46
C LYS A 153 -4.01 -13.61 -7.04
N ARG A 154 -4.07 -13.30 -5.74
CA ARG A 154 -4.92 -12.20 -5.22
C ARG A 154 -4.45 -10.85 -5.74
N MET A 155 -3.15 -10.59 -5.69
CA MET A 155 -2.58 -9.35 -6.20
C MET A 155 -2.73 -9.23 -7.71
N LEU A 156 -2.50 -10.31 -8.45
CA LEU A 156 -2.74 -10.36 -9.90
C LEU A 156 -4.20 -10.04 -10.24
N ALA A 157 -5.16 -10.62 -9.53
CA ALA A 157 -6.59 -10.33 -9.74
C ALA A 157 -6.91 -8.86 -9.44
N LEU A 158 -6.28 -8.28 -8.40
CA LEU A 158 -6.44 -6.88 -8.04
C LEU A 158 -5.87 -5.96 -9.13
N CYS A 159 -4.68 -6.23 -9.63
CA CYS A 159 -4.06 -5.48 -10.74
C CYS A 159 -4.93 -5.53 -12.00
N LYS A 160 -5.43 -6.72 -12.38
CA LYS A 160 -6.32 -6.89 -13.52
C LYS A 160 -7.60 -6.09 -13.39
N ARG A 161 -8.19 -6.03 -12.18
CA ARG A 161 -9.38 -5.22 -11.89
C ARG A 161 -9.13 -3.72 -12.05
N LEU A 162 -7.87 -3.30 -11.90
CA LEU A 162 -7.41 -1.92 -12.11
C LEU A 162 -6.84 -1.71 -13.52
N SER A 163 -7.21 -2.57 -14.47
CA SER A 163 -6.82 -2.49 -15.89
C SER A 163 -5.30 -2.54 -16.14
N ALA A 164 -4.56 -3.20 -15.24
CA ALA A 164 -3.13 -3.33 -15.40
C ALA A 164 -2.75 -4.14 -16.63
N SER A 165 -1.76 -3.69 -17.38
CA SER A 165 -1.04 -4.53 -18.33
C SER A 165 -0.08 -5.46 -17.58
N ILE A 166 -0.10 -6.72 -17.97
CA ILE A 166 0.68 -7.77 -17.29
C ILE A 166 1.71 -8.32 -18.25
N SER A 167 2.97 -8.34 -17.85
CA SER A 167 4.07 -8.99 -18.57
C SER A 167 4.89 -9.88 -17.64
N THR A 168 5.48 -10.93 -18.20
CA THR A 168 6.35 -11.85 -17.46
C THR A 168 7.79 -11.39 -17.64
N GLU A 169 8.45 -10.95 -16.58
CA GLU A 169 9.87 -10.58 -16.62
C GLU A 169 10.76 -11.83 -16.60
N ASN A 170 10.38 -12.83 -15.78
CA ASN A 170 11.04 -14.12 -15.68
C ASN A 170 10.13 -15.13 -14.95
N THR A 171 10.60 -16.36 -14.72
CA THR A 171 9.82 -17.41 -14.04
C THR A 171 9.40 -17.08 -12.62
N ALA A 172 10.07 -16.14 -11.95
CA ALA A 172 9.81 -15.74 -10.56
C ALA A 172 9.16 -14.36 -10.43
N CYS A 173 9.02 -13.60 -11.52
CA CYS A 173 8.58 -12.20 -11.47
C CYS A 173 7.61 -11.85 -12.59
N ILE A 174 6.47 -11.31 -12.21
CA ILE A 174 5.46 -10.70 -13.09
C ILE A 174 5.49 -9.20 -12.87
N LYS A 175 5.58 -8.43 -13.94
CA LYS A 175 5.41 -6.98 -13.94
C LYS A 175 3.94 -6.65 -14.23
N ALA A 176 3.37 -5.78 -13.41
CA ALA A 176 2.03 -5.26 -13.57
C ALA A 176 2.08 -3.72 -13.60
N ASP A 177 1.72 -3.13 -14.73
CA ASP A 177 1.67 -1.69 -14.92
C ASP A 177 0.19 -1.24 -14.87
N ILE A 178 -0.22 -0.60 -13.78
CA ILE A 178 -1.56 -0.04 -13.59
C ILE A 178 -1.57 1.37 -14.21
N PRO A 179 -2.45 1.65 -15.20
CA PRO A 179 -2.57 3.00 -15.74
C PRO A 179 -3.17 3.93 -14.66
N VAL A 180 -2.57 5.10 -14.49
CA VAL A 180 -3.09 6.15 -13.62
C VAL A 180 -3.97 7.06 -14.47
N SER A 181 -5.27 6.81 -14.44
CA SER A 181 -6.29 7.61 -15.10
C SER A 181 -7.37 8.02 -14.11
N GLY A 182 -7.93 9.22 -14.28
CA GLY A 182 -9.17 9.60 -13.59
C GLY A 182 -10.33 8.72 -14.09
N ASP A 183 -11.26 8.39 -13.19
CA ASP A 183 -12.54 7.77 -13.55
C ASP A 183 -13.38 8.77 -14.33
#